data_a5968a415e88da9e16e8496cf560c7e9
#
_entry.id   a5968a415e88da9e16e8496cf560c7e9
#
_cell.length_a   1.000
_cell.length_b   1.000
_cell.length_c   1.000
_cell.angle_alpha   90.00
_cell.angle_beta   90.00
_cell.angle_gamma   90.00
#
_symmetry.space_group_name_H-M   'P 1'
#
loop_
_entity.id
_entity.type
_entity.pdbx_description
1 polymer ?
#
loop_
_entity_poly.entity_id
_entity_poly.type
_entity_poly.pdbx_seq_one_letter_code
_entity_poly.pdbx_strand_id
1 'polypeptide(L)'
;MYVEQYQLIKFYQYPKCTTCKKAAKFLDEHDVNYESIDIVQHTPTKKEFKNIVDKTGVNINKLFNTHGIKYRELNLKEKLKNMSDDEKLELLASDGMLVKRPLAISGNHLTLGFKENEYQHQWL
;
A
#
# COMPACT_ATOMS: atom_id res chain seq x y z
N MET A 1 27.57 4.45 -8.18
CA MET A 1 26.87 4.51 -7.55
C MET A 1 25.71 4.68 -7.40
N TYR A 2 25.03 4.52 -7.22
CA TYR A 2 24.12 4.61 -6.99
C TYR A 2 23.04 4.98 -6.48
N VAL A 3 22.63 5.18 -7.01
CA VAL A 3 21.75 6.18 -6.53
C VAL A 3 20.38 5.64 -6.24
N GLU A 4 19.89 4.84 -7.10
CA GLU A 4 18.61 4.18 -6.91
C GLU A 4 18.59 3.35 -5.64
N GLN A 5 19.73 2.91 -5.21
CA GLN A 5 19.82 2.16 -3.96
C GLN A 5 19.47 3.01 -2.74
N TYR A 6 19.36 4.33 -2.94
CA TYR A 6 19.00 5.23 -1.87
C TYR A 6 17.56 5.72 -1.96
N GLN A 7 16.77 5.12 -2.84
CA GLN A 7 15.36 5.47 -2.87
C GLN A 7 14.72 5.10 -1.55
N LEU A 8 14.13 6.09 -0.91
CA LEU A 8 13.50 5.91 0.37
C LEU A 8 12.18 5.14 0.19
N ILE A 9 11.95 4.18 1.06
CA ILE A 9 10.68 3.46 1.08
C ILE A 9 9.61 4.41 1.60
N LYS A 10 8.52 4.56 0.86
CA LYS A 10 7.33 5.23 1.36
C LYS A 10 6.44 4.19 2.00
N PHE A 11 6.22 4.32 3.29
CA PHE A 11 5.51 3.34 4.10
C PHE A 11 4.18 3.93 4.53
N TYR A 12 3.13 3.63 3.78
CA TYR A 12 1.78 4.10 4.08
C TYR A 12 1.16 3.21 5.14
N GLN A 13 0.81 3.78 6.27
CA GLN A 13 0.33 3.05 7.43
C GLN A 13 -0.81 3.80 8.11
N TYR A 14 -1.44 3.15 9.07
CA TYR A 14 -2.49 3.74 9.88
C TYR A 14 -2.14 3.49 11.35
N PRO A 15 -2.22 4.53 12.23
CA PRO A 15 -1.75 4.38 13.62
C PRO A 15 -2.41 3.26 14.43
N LYS A 16 -3.66 2.94 14.13
CA LYS A 16 -4.39 1.88 14.84
C LYS A 16 -4.28 0.51 14.18
N CYS A 17 -3.47 0.39 13.16
CA CYS A 17 -3.32 -0.85 12.39
C CYS A 17 -2.25 -1.73 13.03
N THR A 18 -2.65 -2.88 13.60
CA THR A 18 -1.72 -3.82 14.23
C THR A 18 -0.69 -4.37 13.25
N THR A 19 -1.14 -4.72 12.05
CA THR A 19 -0.26 -5.23 10.99
C THR A 19 0.78 -4.20 10.61
N CYS A 20 0.39 -2.92 10.55
CA CYS A 20 1.32 -1.83 10.26
C CYS A 20 2.41 -1.71 11.32
N LYS A 21 2.03 -1.88 12.58
CA LYS A 21 3.00 -1.82 13.70
C LYS A 21 4.00 -2.95 13.62
N LYS A 22 3.56 -4.15 13.26
CA LYS A 22 4.45 -5.30 13.10
C LYS A 22 5.44 -5.08 11.96
N ALA A 23 4.97 -4.53 10.85
CA ALA A 23 5.81 -4.23 9.69
C ALA A 23 6.85 -3.16 10.02
N ALA A 24 6.44 -2.09 10.69
CA ALA A 24 7.35 -1.03 11.10
C ALA A 24 8.42 -1.56 12.05
N LYS A 25 8.02 -2.41 12.99
CA LYS A 25 8.98 -3.02 13.92
C LYS A 25 10.02 -3.83 13.18
N PHE A 26 9.60 -4.61 12.19
CA PHE A 26 10.52 -5.40 11.36
C PHE A 26 11.54 -4.49 10.67
N LEU A 27 11.07 -3.42 10.04
CA LEU A 27 11.95 -2.48 9.34
C LEU A 27 12.92 -1.81 10.30
N ASP A 28 12.44 -1.40 11.48
CA ASP A 28 13.28 -0.76 12.49
C ASP A 28 14.36 -1.72 13.02
N GLU A 29 14.00 -2.97 13.26
CA GLU A 29 14.93 -3.98 13.77
C GLU A 29 16.03 -4.32 12.77
N HIS A 30 15.79 -4.12 11.50
CA HIS A 30 16.75 -4.39 10.44
C HIS A 30 17.41 -3.12 9.90
N ASP A 31 17.24 -2.00 10.60
CA ASP A 31 17.85 -0.72 10.24
C ASP A 31 17.50 -0.24 8.83
N VAL A 32 16.30 -0.55 8.38
CA VAL A 32 15.82 -0.13 7.07
C VAL A 32 15.21 1.26 7.17
N ASN A 33 15.66 2.18 6.34
CA ASN A 33 15.12 3.54 6.32
C ASN A 33 13.83 3.61 5.52
N TYR A 34 12.83 4.29 6.08
CA TYR A 34 11.56 4.48 5.40
C TYR A 34 10.90 5.76 5.88
N GLU A 35 10.04 6.30 5.05
CA GLU A 35 9.22 7.47 5.41
C GLU A 35 7.83 6.98 5.79
N SER A 36 7.43 7.19 7.04
CA SER A 36 6.11 6.78 7.53
C SER A 36 5.09 7.83 7.14
N ILE A 37 4.03 7.41 6.46
CA ILE A 37 2.99 8.31 5.96
C ILE A 37 1.64 7.80 6.44
N ASP A 38 0.85 8.65 7.09
CA ASP A 38 -0.52 8.31 7.51
C ASP A 38 -1.40 8.26 6.27
N ILE A 39 -1.89 7.06 5.92
CA ILE A 39 -2.62 6.85 4.68
C ILE A 39 -3.98 7.53 4.67
N VAL A 40 -4.54 7.81 5.84
CA VAL A 40 -5.84 8.49 5.93
C VAL A 40 -5.67 9.99 5.72
N GLN A 41 -4.65 10.59 6.33
CA GLN A 41 -4.39 12.02 6.20
C GLN A 41 -3.74 12.38 4.87
N HIS A 42 -2.92 11.48 4.34
CA HIS A 42 -2.16 11.70 3.12
C HIS A 42 -2.35 10.54 2.15
N THR A 43 -3.61 10.29 1.79
CA THR A 43 -3.96 9.22 0.86
C THR A 43 -3.29 9.48 -0.49
N PRO A 44 -2.67 8.47 -1.12
CA PRO A 44 -2.13 8.65 -2.46
C PRO A 44 -3.21 9.14 -3.42
N THR A 45 -2.82 9.98 -4.35
CA THR A 45 -3.73 10.47 -5.39
C THR A 45 -4.02 9.37 -6.41
N LYS A 46 -5.04 9.59 -7.23
CA LYS A 46 -5.36 8.70 -8.35
C LYS A 46 -4.13 8.49 -9.25
N LYS A 47 -3.41 9.57 -9.54
CA LYS A 47 -2.21 9.51 -10.36
C LYS A 47 -1.11 8.68 -9.70
N GLU A 48 -0.94 8.82 -8.39
CA GLU A 48 0.05 8.06 -7.64
C GLU A 48 -0.31 6.57 -7.63
N PHE A 49 -1.57 6.22 -7.44
CA PHE A 49 -2.00 4.82 -7.51
C PHE A 49 -1.79 4.26 -8.92
N LYS A 50 -2.06 5.04 -9.95
CA LYS A 50 -1.82 4.61 -11.32
C LYS A 50 -0.33 4.32 -11.54
N ASN A 51 0.54 5.18 -11.02
CA ASN A 51 1.98 4.98 -11.10
C ASN A 51 2.41 3.70 -10.40
N ILE A 52 1.83 3.40 -9.23
CA ILE A 52 2.12 2.17 -8.49
C ILE A 52 1.77 0.96 -9.35
N VAL A 53 0.57 0.94 -9.92
CA VAL A 53 0.13 -0.16 -10.77
C VAL A 53 1.05 -0.32 -11.98
N ASP A 54 1.37 0.78 -12.64
CA ASP A 54 2.19 0.76 -13.85
C ASP A 54 3.63 0.28 -13.57
N LYS A 55 4.22 0.73 -12.47
CA LYS A 55 5.60 0.39 -12.13
C LYS A 55 5.77 -1.01 -11.58
N THR A 56 4.79 -1.48 -10.82
CA THR A 56 4.92 -2.75 -10.09
C THR A 56 4.21 -3.91 -10.77
N GLY A 57 3.26 -3.63 -11.67
CA GLY A 57 2.45 -4.67 -12.29
C GLY A 57 1.44 -5.30 -11.35
N VAL A 58 1.21 -4.70 -10.18
CA VAL A 58 0.27 -5.27 -9.21
C VAL A 58 -1.15 -5.26 -9.76
N ASN A 59 -1.92 -6.31 -9.43
CA ASN A 59 -3.34 -6.33 -9.74
C ASN A 59 -4.03 -5.27 -8.87
N ILE A 60 -4.75 -4.35 -9.53
CA ILE A 60 -5.37 -3.22 -8.85
C ILE A 60 -6.30 -3.65 -7.72
N ASN A 61 -6.97 -4.80 -7.87
CA ASN A 61 -7.88 -5.29 -6.83
C ASN A 61 -7.14 -5.63 -5.53
N LYS A 62 -5.85 -5.96 -5.61
CA LYS A 62 -5.05 -6.26 -4.42
C LYS A 62 -4.73 -5.04 -3.58
N LEU A 63 -4.92 -3.85 -4.14
CA LEU A 63 -4.71 -2.62 -3.41
C LEU A 63 -5.83 -2.32 -2.41
N PHE A 64 -6.96 -3.01 -2.54
CA PHE A 64 -8.10 -2.81 -1.64
C PHE A 64 -7.97 -3.62 -0.36
N ASN A 65 -8.41 -3.03 0.75
CA ASN A 65 -8.49 -3.70 2.04
C ASN A 65 -9.78 -4.51 2.12
N THR A 66 -9.70 -5.76 1.66
CA THR A 66 -10.87 -6.64 1.52
C THR A 66 -11.49 -7.05 2.85
N HIS A 67 -10.76 -6.89 3.95
CA HIS A 67 -11.25 -7.22 5.29
C HIS A 67 -11.76 -6.00 6.04
N GLY A 68 -11.77 -4.83 5.39
CA GLY A 68 -12.16 -3.59 6.03
C GLY A 68 -13.66 -3.40 6.11
N ILE A 69 -14.08 -2.61 7.10
CA ILE A 69 -15.49 -2.27 7.28
C ILE A 69 -16.03 -1.51 6.07
N LYS A 70 -15.28 -0.53 5.57
CA LYS A 70 -15.67 0.26 4.40
C LYS A 70 -15.88 -0.60 3.17
N TYR A 71 -14.99 -1.57 2.96
CA TYR A 71 -15.11 -2.49 1.84
C TYR A 71 -16.44 -3.22 1.88
N ARG A 72 -16.83 -3.69 3.06
CA ARG A 72 -18.10 -4.40 3.25
C ARG A 72 -19.30 -3.47 3.14
N GLU A 73 -19.23 -2.31 3.79
CA GLU A 73 -20.33 -1.34 3.77
C GLU A 73 -20.68 -0.90 2.36
N LEU A 74 -19.67 -0.73 1.51
CA LEU A 74 -19.86 -0.32 0.13
C LEU A 74 -20.14 -1.48 -0.81
N ASN A 75 -20.17 -2.72 -0.30
CA ASN A 75 -20.38 -3.93 -1.10
C ASN A 75 -19.39 -4.02 -2.27
N LEU A 76 -18.13 -3.73 -1.99
CA LEU A 76 -17.11 -3.67 -3.05
C LEU A 76 -16.77 -5.02 -3.64
N LYS A 77 -16.98 -6.11 -2.89
CA LYS A 77 -16.76 -7.46 -3.42
C LYS A 77 -17.53 -7.67 -4.72
N GLU A 78 -18.75 -7.15 -4.78
CA GLU A 78 -19.58 -7.25 -5.96
C GLU A 78 -19.37 -6.09 -6.92
N LYS A 79 -19.29 -4.88 -6.41
CA LYS A 79 -19.21 -3.69 -7.25
C LYS A 79 -17.93 -3.61 -8.08
N LEU A 80 -16.80 -4.07 -7.53
CA LEU A 80 -15.54 -4.01 -8.26
C LEU A 80 -15.57 -4.82 -9.55
N LYS A 81 -16.41 -5.85 -9.61
CA LYS A 81 -16.52 -6.69 -10.81
C LYS A 81 -16.97 -5.91 -12.03
N ASN A 82 -17.70 -4.82 -11.83
CA ASN A 82 -18.27 -4.01 -12.91
C ASN A 82 -17.63 -2.62 -13.02
N MET A 83 -16.56 -2.39 -12.28
CA MET A 83 -15.86 -1.09 -12.30
C MET A 83 -14.66 -1.14 -13.23
N SER A 84 -14.42 -0.03 -13.94
CA SER A 84 -13.20 0.12 -14.73
C SER A 84 -12.00 0.33 -13.81
N ASP A 85 -10.80 0.13 -14.34
CA ASP A 85 -9.59 0.41 -13.59
C ASP A 85 -9.53 1.88 -13.15
N ASP A 86 -9.95 2.78 -14.04
CA ASP A 86 -9.99 4.20 -13.74
C ASP A 86 -10.89 4.51 -12.54
N GLU A 87 -12.06 3.90 -12.50
CA GLU A 87 -12.99 4.04 -11.40
C GLU A 87 -12.44 3.47 -10.10
N LYS A 88 -11.73 2.34 -10.18
CA LYS A 88 -11.11 1.72 -9.01
C LYS A 88 -10.00 2.61 -8.44
N LEU A 89 -9.18 3.20 -9.31
CA LEU A 89 -8.12 4.11 -8.88
C LEU A 89 -8.70 5.34 -8.18
N GLU A 90 -9.78 5.87 -8.72
CA GLU A 90 -10.46 7.02 -8.14
C GLU A 90 -11.04 6.67 -6.77
N LEU A 91 -11.63 5.49 -6.64
CA LEU A 91 -12.18 5.02 -5.38
C LEU A 91 -11.10 4.86 -4.32
N LEU A 92 -9.97 4.26 -4.68
CA LEU A 92 -8.83 4.12 -3.75
C LEU A 92 -8.35 5.47 -3.25
N ALA A 93 -8.25 6.45 -4.14
CA ALA A 93 -7.79 7.78 -3.81
C ALA A 93 -8.78 8.55 -2.93
N SER A 94 -10.04 8.14 -2.90
CA SER A 94 -11.09 8.83 -2.16
C SER A 94 -11.05 8.57 -0.67
N ASP A 95 -10.45 7.45 -0.22
CA ASP A 95 -10.48 7.07 1.19
C ASP A 95 -9.37 6.08 1.50
N GLY A 96 -8.40 6.52 2.32
CA GLY A 96 -7.28 5.67 2.72
C GLY A 96 -7.68 4.42 3.47
N MET A 97 -8.86 4.41 4.08
CA MET A 97 -9.35 3.22 4.78
C MET A 97 -9.71 2.08 3.82
N LEU A 98 -9.89 2.39 2.53
CA LEU A 98 -10.16 1.39 1.50
C LEU A 98 -8.89 0.69 1.03
N VAL A 99 -7.73 1.22 1.36
CA VAL A 99 -6.45 0.73 0.86
C VAL A 99 -5.86 -0.30 1.81
N LYS A 100 -5.29 -1.37 1.23
CA LYS A 100 -4.61 -2.40 2.01
C LYS A 100 -3.38 -1.81 2.70
N ARG A 101 -3.22 -2.12 3.99
CA ARG A 101 -2.16 -1.55 4.81
C ARG A 101 -1.33 -2.61 5.51
N PRO A 102 -0.05 -2.35 5.75
CA PRO A 102 0.70 -1.21 5.21
C PRO A 102 0.99 -1.39 3.73
N LEU A 103 1.11 -0.26 3.02
CA LEU A 103 1.54 -0.24 1.62
C LEU A 103 2.93 0.35 1.61
N ALA A 104 3.92 -0.46 1.26
CA ALA A 104 5.32 -0.02 1.20
C ALA A 104 5.77 -0.04 -0.25
N ILE A 105 6.28 1.09 -0.72
CA ILE A 105 6.66 1.25 -2.12
C ILE A 105 8.00 1.97 -2.24
N SER A 106 8.87 1.45 -3.09
CA SER A 106 10.12 2.11 -3.47
C SER A 106 10.46 1.68 -4.88
N GLY A 107 10.45 2.61 -5.83
CA GLY A 107 10.65 2.28 -7.23
C GLY A 107 9.59 1.31 -7.73
N ASN A 108 10.04 0.14 -8.20
CA ASN A 108 9.13 -0.91 -8.65
C ASN A 108 8.93 -2.03 -7.61
N HIS A 109 9.42 -1.81 -6.38
CA HIS A 109 9.25 -2.75 -5.28
C HIS A 109 8.04 -2.36 -4.45
N LEU A 110 7.15 -3.32 -4.19
CA LEU A 110 5.91 -3.08 -3.47
C LEU A 110 5.60 -4.26 -2.56
N THR A 111 5.20 -3.96 -1.31
CA THR A 111 4.59 -4.97 -0.45
C THR A 111 3.27 -4.43 0.08
N LEU A 112 2.30 -5.32 0.24
CA LEU A 112 0.97 -5.02 0.76
C LEU A 112 0.69 -5.92 1.94
N GLY A 113 0.38 -5.34 3.08
CA GLY A 113 0.26 -6.09 4.32
C GLY A 113 1.65 -6.42 4.85
N PHE A 114 1.72 -7.42 5.73
CA PHE A 114 3.00 -7.83 6.30
C PHE A 114 3.13 -9.33 6.32
N LYS A 115 4.12 -9.84 5.60
CA LYS A 115 4.60 -11.21 5.69
C LYS A 115 6.11 -11.11 5.80
N GLU A 116 6.66 -11.69 6.85
CA GLU A 116 8.07 -11.54 7.17
C GLU A 116 8.99 -11.97 6.04
N ASN A 117 8.73 -13.13 5.43
CA ASN A 117 9.54 -13.62 4.32
C ASN A 117 9.47 -12.71 3.11
N GLU A 118 8.32 -12.12 2.86
CA GLU A 118 8.14 -11.16 1.77
C GLU A 118 8.95 -9.89 2.02
N TYR A 119 8.93 -9.40 3.27
CA TYR A 119 9.72 -8.23 3.65
C TYR A 119 11.22 -8.50 3.59
N GLN A 120 11.64 -9.69 4.00
CA GLN A 120 13.04 -10.09 3.87
C GLN A 120 13.50 -10.05 2.42
N HIS A 121 12.66 -10.55 1.53
CA HIS A 121 12.98 -10.63 0.10
C HIS A 121 13.00 -9.25 -0.56
N GLN A 122 12.05 -8.39 -0.23
CA GLN A 122 11.88 -7.09 -0.89
C GLN A 122 12.71 -5.97 -0.28
N TRP A 123 12.88 -5.96 1.04
CA TRP A 123 13.44 -4.79 1.73
C TRP A 123 14.81 -5.02 2.36
N LEU A 124 15.30 -6.24 2.41
CA LEU A 124 16.61 -6.57 2.89
C LEU A 124 17.51 -7.07 1.74
#